data_3f4987c0d5cf075d1d8aa4892cdb4640
#
_entry.id   3f4987c0d5cf075d1d8aa4892cdb4640
#
_cell.length_a   1.000
_cell.length_b   1.000
_cell.length_c   1.000
_cell.angle_alpha   90.00
_cell.angle_beta   90.00
_cell.angle_gamma   90.00
#
_symmetry.space_group_name_H-M   'P 1'
#
loop_
_entity.id
_entity.type
_entity.pdbx_description
1 polymer ?
#
loop_
_entity_poly.entity_id
_entity_poly.type
_entity_poly.pdbx_seq_one_letter_code
_entity_poly.pdbx_strand_id
1 'polypeptide(L)'
;MQEYKRILTKKLIITVILCMLLNIALFLYGQLEGRNINDVISDSRQYSDLISRLKTQREESDFEGMFEDVTQIIKQDKEDGKESSASLVRLRKKLKYLSGFTSQVNECLQQAEQMRGKKLFSNKKSYSYNNILKTAEDYSRIADVKVVLVNDMCIEKTIEYKYTYYLLAVCMIVMIYECFKERDNGMWQIVHSSKSGRTVSYTHLRAHE
;
A
#
# COMPACT_ATOMS: atom_id res chain seq x y z
N MET A 1 23.73 20.18 8.13
CA MET A 1 24.24 19.80 6.78
C MET A 1 25.53 18.98 6.78
N GLN A 2 26.41 19.12 7.79
CA GLN A 2 27.66 18.32 7.86
C GLN A 2 27.46 16.85 8.27
N GLU A 3 26.44 16.52 9.05
CA GLU A 3 26.13 15.15 9.48
C GLU A 3 25.70 14.22 8.33
N TYR A 4 24.91 14.74 7.38
CA TYR A 4 24.51 13.96 6.20
C TYR A 4 25.72 13.56 5.32
N LYS A 5 26.75 14.40 5.23
CA LYS A 5 27.98 14.07 4.49
C LYS A 5 28.81 12.97 5.15
N ARG A 6 28.64 12.75 6.45
CA ARG A 6 29.37 11.76 7.23
C ARG A 6 28.76 10.37 7.11
N ILE A 7 27.42 10.30 7.06
CA ILE A 7 26.66 9.06 6.90
C ILE A 7 26.72 8.58 5.44
N LEU A 8 26.67 9.50 4.48
CA LEU A 8 26.75 9.20 3.04
C LEU A 8 28.19 8.98 2.58
N THR A 9 28.81 7.90 3.04
CA THR A 9 30.09 7.47 2.47
C THR A 9 29.89 7.02 1.03
N LYS A 10 30.93 7.24 0.17
CA LYS A 10 30.88 6.76 -1.24
C LYS A 10 30.53 5.27 -1.32
N LYS A 11 31.02 4.46 -0.38
CA LYS A 11 30.73 3.03 -0.30
C LYS A 11 29.25 2.76 -0.05
N LEU A 12 28.60 3.49 0.89
CA LEU A 12 27.18 3.34 1.17
C LEU A 12 26.33 3.70 -0.05
N ILE A 13 26.64 4.80 -0.73
CA ILE A 13 25.93 5.21 -1.94
C ILE A 13 26.01 4.15 -3.02
N ILE A 14 27.20 3.59 -3.26
CA ILE A 14 27.41 2.50 -4.23
C ILE A 14 26.58 1.27 -3.83
N THR A 15 26.57 0.88 -2.56
CA THR A 15 25.78 -0.25 -2.05
C THR A 15 24.29 -0.03 -2.27
N VAL A 16 23.78 1.16 -1.96
CA VAL A 16 22.35 1.50 -2.18
C VAL A 16 21.99 1.44 -3.66
N ILE A 17 22.83 2.00 -4.55
CA ILE A 17 22.61 1.94 -5.99
C ILE A 17 22.61 0.48 -6.48
N LEU A 18 23.55 -0.34 -6.01
CA LEU A 18 23.61 -1.76 -6.37
C LEU A 18 22.35 -2.51 -5.91
N CYS A 19 21.88 -2.26 -4.68
CA CYS A 19 20.63 -2.83 -4.17
C CYS A 19 19.41 -2.38 -4.98
N MET A 20 19.36 -1.11 -5.40
CA MET A 20 18.30 -0.61 -6.27
C MET A 20 18.30 -1.30 -7.64
N LEU A 21 19.47 -1.44 -8.27
CA LEU A 21 19.60 -2.14 -9.55
C LEU A 21 19.19 -3.60 -9.45
N LEU A 22 19.63 -4.27 -8.38
CA LEU A 22 19.22 -5.66 -8.10
C LEU A 22 17.71 -5.78 -7.94
N ASN A 23 17.09 -4.85 -7.21
CA ASN A 23 15.63 -4.84 -7.03
C ASN A 23 14.89 -4.66 -8.36
N ILE A 24 15.35 -3.73 -9.20
CA ILE A 24 14.79 -3.53 -10.54
C ILE A 24 14.92 -4.81 -11.38
N ALA A 25 16.08 -5.45 -11.35
CA ALA A 25 16.33 -6.69 -12.09
C ALA A 25 15.41 -7.84 -11.60
N LEU A 26 15.28 -8.01 -10.29
CA LEU A 26 14.37 -9.01 -9.69
C LEU A 26 12.89 -8.70 -10.00
N PHE A 27 12.50 -7.43 -9.98
CA PHE A 27 11.16 -7.01 -10.36
C PHE A 27 10.86 -7.36 -11.81
N LEU A 28 11.75 -7.01 -12.73
CA LEU A 28 11.62 -7.35 -14.15
C LEU A 28 11.57 -8.87 -14.35
N TYR A 29 12.44 -9.62 -13.68
CA TYR A 29 12.44 -11.07 -13.73
C TYR A 29 11.08 -11.64 -13.28
N GLY A 30 10.55 -11.20 -12.13
CA GLY A 30 9.25 -11.66 -11.63
C GLY A 30 8.07 -11.28 -12.51
N GLN A 31 8.14 -10.14 -13.23
CA GLN A 31 7.10 -9.76 -14.19
C GLN A 31 7.17 -10.55 -15.49
N LEU A 32 8.38 -10.97 -15.88
CA LEU A 32 8.63 -11.71 -17.11
C LEU A 32 8.59 -13.23 -16.94
N GLU A 33 8.45 -13.72 -15.70
CA GLU A 33 8.40 -15.15 -15.42
C GLU A 33 7.20 -15.81 -16.16
N GLY A 34 7.52 -16.50 -17.25
CA GLY A 34 6.53 -17.16 -18.12
C GLY A 34 5.72 -16.23 -19.05
N ARG A 35 6.07 -14.94 -19.17
CA ARG A 35 5.40 -13.97 -20.04
C ARG A 35 6.40 -13.16 -20.86
N ASN A 36 5.99 -12.83 -22.09
CA ASN A 36 6.72 -11.85 -22.90
C ASN A 36 6.45 -10.43 -22.40
N ILE A 37 7.44 -9.56 -22.51
CA ILE A 37 7.31 -8.13 -22.14
C ILE A 37 6.16 -7.44 -22.90
N ASN A 38 5.93 -7.84 -24.14
CA ASN A 38 4.84 -7.33 -24.96
C ASN A 38 3.47 -7.69 -24.40
N ASP A 39 3.31 -8.89 -23.82
CA ASP A 39 2.07 -9.34 -23.21
C ASP A 39 1.76 -8.53 -21.95
N VAL A 40 2.79 -8.24 -21.13
CA VAL A 40 2.65 -7.40 -19.93
C VAL A 40 2.25 -5.97 -20.30
N ILE A 41 2.86 -5.41 -21.34
CA ILE A 41 2.54 -4.06 -21.83
C ILE A 41 1.12 -4.02 -22.43
N SER A 42 0.74 -5.03 -23.23
CA SER A 42 -0.59 -5.09 -23.85
C SER A 42 -1.68 -5.23 -22.79
N ASP A 43 -1.49 -6.06 -21.77
CA ASP A 43 -2.41 -6.24 -20.64
C ASP A 43 -2.61 -4.92 -19.86
N SER A 44 -1.52 -4.17 -19.62
CA SER A 44 -1.58 -2.86 -18.97
C SER A 44 -2.34 -1.81 -19.80
N ARG A 45 -2.12 -1.77 -21.11
CA ARG A 45 -2.85 -0.88 -22.01
C ARG A 45 -4.33 -1.25 -22.08
N GLN A 46 -4.64 -2.53 -22.23
CA GLN A 46 -6.01 -3.02 -22.27
C GLN A 46 -6.78 -2.65 -20.98
N TYR A 47 -6.15 -2.79 -19.81
CA TYR A 47 -6.74 -2.38 -18.54
C TYR A 47 -7.04 -0.88 -18.49
N SER A 48 -6.09 -0.04 -18.93
CA SER A 48 -6.27 1.40 -18.99
C SER A 48 -7.39 1.81 -19.94
N ASP A 49 -7.45 1.19 -21.12
CA ASP A 49 -8.48 1.46 -22.12
C ASP A 49 -9.86 1.04 -21.65
N LEU A 50 -9.98 -0.10 -20.96
CA LEU A 50 -11.23 -0.55 -20.35
C LEU A 50 -11.75 0.45 -19.31
N ILE A 51 -10.89 0.92 -18.41
CA ILE A 51 -11.27 1.93 -17.41
C ILE A 51 -11.73 3.22 -18.11
N SER A 52 -11.03 3.66 -19.14
CA SER A 52 -11.36 4.88 -19.87
C SER A 52 -12.72 4.75 -20.58
N ARG A 53 -12.99 3.61 -21.20
CA ARG A 53 -14.28 3.30 -21.85
C ARG A 53 -15.43 3.30 -20.84
N LEU A 54 -15.28 2.61 -19.72
CA LEU A 54 -16.30 2.57 -18.67
C LEU A 54 -16.62 3.95 -18.12
N LYS A 55 -15.61 4.79 -17.88
CA LYS A 55 -15.80 6.18 -17.43
C LYS A 55 -16.50 7.07 -18.47
N THR A 56 -16.35 6.76 -19.76
CA THR A 56 -17.04 7.51 -20.81
C THR A 56 -18.48 7.04 -20.99
N GLN A 57 -18.75 5.77 -20.74
CA GLN A 57 -20.08 5.16 -20.94
C GLN A 57 -21.01 5.31 -19.73
N ARG A 58 -20.44 5.43 -18.53
CA ARG A 58 -21.18 5.48 -17.27
C ARG A 58 -20.74 6.67 -16.42
N GLU A 59 -21.61 7.09 -15.51
CA GLU A 59 -21.24 8.05 -14.47
C GLU A 59 -20.15 7.47 -13.54
N GLU A 60 -19.27 8.33 -13.04
CA GLU A 60 -18.14 7.91 -12.20
C GLU A 60 -18.55 7.13 -10.93
N SER A 61 -19.79 7.27 -10.48
CA SER A 61 -20.35 6.65 -9.28
C SER A 61 -21.16 5.38 -9.55
N ASP A 62 -21.45 5.05 -10.83
CA ASP A 62 -22.24 3.87 -11.21
C ASP A 62 -21.36 2.60 -11.31
N PHE A 63 -20.84 2.18 -10.17
CA PHE A 63 -20.00 0.98 -10.11
C PHE A 63 -20.77 -0.32 -10.35
N GLU A 64 -22.06 -0.35 -10.03
CA GLU A 64 -22.92 -1.51 -10.24
C GLU A 64 -23.16 -1.75 -11.72
N GLY A 65 -23.54 -0.72 -12.47
CA GLY A 65 -23.67 -0.81 -13.90
C GLY A 65 -22.35 -1.14 -14.61
N MET A 66 -21.23 -0.56 -14.17
CA MET A 66 -19.91 -0.91 -14.69
C MET A 66 -19.55 -2.39 -14.41
N PHE A 67 -19.93 -2.92 -13.25
CA PHE A 67 -19.72 -4.32 -12.90
C PHE A 67 -20.52 -5.27 -13.78
N GLU A 68 -21.78 -4.91 -14.09
CA GLU A 68 -22.63 -5.68 -14.99
C GLU A 68 -22.07 -5.71 -16.41
N ASP A 69 -21.65 -4.55 -16.95
CA ASP A 69 -21.04 -4.44 -18.27
C ASP A 69 -19.80 -5.33 -18.40
N VAL A 70 -18.88 -5.28 -17.45
CA VAL A 70 -17.68 -6.12 -17.44
C VAL A 70 -18.06 -7.60 -17.30
N THR A 71 -19.07 -7.92 -16.51
CA THR A 71 -19.53 -9.30 -16.33
C THR A 71 -20.14 -9.86 -17.61
N GLN A 72 -20.85 -9.05 -18.39
CA GLN A 72 -21.39 -9.44 -19.70
C GLN A 72 -20.27 -9.71 -20.71
N ILE A 73 -19.25 -8.86 -20.77
CA ILE A 73 -18.08 -9.06 -21.65
C ILE A 73 -17.41 -10.41 -21.32
N ILE A 74 -17.19 -10.71 -20.04
CA ILE A 74 -16.58 -11.97 -19.60
C ILE A 74 -17.46 -13.17 -19.98
N LYS A 75 -18.79 -13.06 -19.94
CA LYS A 75 -19.70 -14.13 -20.37
C LYS A 75 -19.61 -14.36 -21.88
N GLN A 76 -19.61 -13.29 -22.66
CA GLN A 76 -19.46 -13.37 -24.12
C GLN A 76 -18.15 -14.02 -24.54
N ASP A 77 -17.01 -13.63 -23.90
CA ASP A 77 -15.71 -14.26 -24.17
C ASP A 77 -15.75 -15.77 -23.91
N LYS A 78 -16.44 -16.22 -22.85
CA LYS A 78 -16.60 -17.64 -22.54
C LYS A 78 -17.47 -18.38 -23.56
N GLU A 79 -18.56 -17.74 -24.00
CA GLU A 79 -19.45 -18.31 -25.02
C GLU A 79 -18.72 -18.44 -26.37
N ASP A 80 -17.86 -17.50 -26.69
CA ASP A 80 -16.99 -17.52 -27.87
C ASP A 80 -15.79 -18.49 -27.74
N GLY A 81 -15.65 -19.21 -26.61
CA GLY A 81 -14.54 -20.09 -26.35
C GLY A 81 -13.19 -19.40 -26.14
N LYS A 82 -13.21 -18.09 -25.89
CA LYS A 82 -12.02 -17.29 -25.59
C LYS A 82 -11.76 -17.26 -24.09
N GLU A 83 -10.48 -17.31 -23.72
CA GLU A 83 -10.09 -17.08 -22.34
C GLU A 83 -10.19 -15.58 -22.02
N SER A 84 -11.00 -15.24 -21.03
CA SER A 84 -11.16 -13.83 -20.61
C SER A 84 -9.83 -13.27 -20.12
N SER A 85 -9.49 -12.05 -20.54
CA SER A 85 -8.22 -11.46 -20.16
C SER A 85 -8.11 -11.25 -18.64
N ALA A 86 -6.90 -11.41 -18.09
CA ALA A 86 -6.62 -11.21 -16.67
C ALA A 86 -7.04 -9.81 -16.22
N SER A 87 -6.94 -8.82 -17.09
CA SER A 87 -7.37 -7.43 -16.88
C SER A 87 -8.87 -7.32 -16.62
N LEU A 88 -9.69 -8.04 -17.39
CA LEU A 88 -11.16 -8.05 -17.21
C LEU A 88 -11.56 -8.69 -15.87
N VAL A 89 -10.95 -9.83 -15.53
CA VAL A 89 -11.23 -10.51 -14.26
C VAL A 89 -10.85 -9.62 -13.06
N ARG A 90 -9.71 -8.95 -13.15
CA ARG A 90 -9.22 -8.01 -12.13
C ARG A 90 -10.18 -6.82 -11.99
N LEU A 91 -10.55 -6.20 -13.10
CA LEU A 91 -11.46 -5.07 -13.12
C LEU A 91 -12.83 -5.42 -12.52
N ARG A 92 -13.39 -6.59 -12.86
CA ARG A 92 -14.63 -7.09 -12.28
C ARG A 92 -14.53 -7.22 -10.76
N LYS A 93 -13.44 -7.81 -10.27
CA LYS A 93 -13.21 -7.95 -8.82
C LYS A 93 -13.17 -6.59 -8.13
N LYS A 94 -12.47 -5.63 -8.71
CA LYS A 94 -12.38 -4.27 -8.18
C LYS A 94 -13.74 -3.58 -8.15
N LEU A 95 -14.49 -3.63 -9.23
CA LEU A 95 -15.82 -3.02 -9.31
C LEU A 95 -16.79 -3.61 -8.28
N LYS A 96 -16.70 -4.92 -8.02
CA LYS A 96 -17.47 -5.56 -6.96
C LYS A 96 -17.16 -5.00 -5.57
N TYR A 97 -15.90 -4.67 -5.28
CA TYR A 97 -15.56 -4.02 -4.01
C TYR A 97 -16.02 -2.57 -3.95
N LEU A 98 -15.90 -1.84 -5.05
CA LEU A 98 -16.32 -0.44 -5.11
C LEU A 98 -17.84 -0.29 -4.98
N SER A 99 -18.64 -1.14 -5.64
CA SER A 99 -20.10 -1.14 -5.54
C SER A 99 -20.59 -1.46 -4.14
N GLY A 100 -19.90 -2.36 -3.43
CA GLY A 100 -20.25 -2.73 -2.06
C GLY A 100 -19.71 -1.79 -0.96
N PHE A 101 -18.81 -0.87 -1.28
CA PHE A 101 -18.09 -0.08 -0.28
C PHE A 101 -19.02 0.74 0.62
N THR A 102 -19.89 1.52 0.05
CA THR A 102 -20.81 2.40 0.81
C THR A 102 -21.75 1.58 1.69
N SER A 103 -22.28 0.46 1.18
CA SER A 103 -23.13 -0.45 1.95
C SER A 103 -22.37 -1.05 3.13
N GLN A 104 -21.15 -1.53 2.93
CA GLN A 104 -20.32 -2.11 3.99
C GLN A 104 -19.96 -1.09 5.07
N VAL A 105 -19.63 0.16 4.68
CA VAL A 105 -19.35 1.24 5.63
C VAL A 105 -20.57 1.55 6.48
N ASN A 106 -21.75 1.66 5.86
CA ASN A 106 -22.99 1.91 6.57
C ASN A 106 -23.39 0.74 7.51
N GLU A 107 -23.19 -0.50 7.08
CA GLU A 107 -23.41 -1.66 7.93
C GLU A 107 -22.50 -1.65 9.16
N CYS A 108 -21.21 -1.37 8.98
CA CYS A 108 -20.27 -1.27 10.09
C CYS A 108 -20.65 -0.15 11.06
N LEU A 109 -21.10 0.98 10.54
CA LEU A 109 -21.58 2.10 11.35
C LEU A 109 -22.81 1.71 12.18
N GLN A 110 -23.83 1.10 11.54
CA GLN A 110 -25.01 0.61 12.23
C GLN A 110 -24.70 -0.44 13.28
N GLN A 111 -23.81 -1.38 12.99
CA GLN A 111 -23.37 -2.39 13.95
C GLN A 111 -22.66 -1.76 15.17
N ALA A 112 -21.79 -0.76 14.93
CA ALA A 112 -21.14 -0.04 16.02
C ALA A 112 -22.15 0.69 16.92
N GLU A 113 -23.15 1.35 16.34
CA GLU A 113 -24.23 2.00 17.08
C GLU A 113 -25.10 1.02 17.85
N GLN A 114 -25.46 -0.11 17.26
CA GLN A 114 -26.22 -1.17 17.93
C GLN A 114 -25.43 -1.77 19.11
N MET A 115 -24.13 -1.99 18.94
CA MET A 115 -23.26 -2.47 20.02
C MET A 115 -23.18 -1.47 21.17
N ARG A 116 -23.13 -0.17 20.87
CA ARG A 116 -23.12 0.90 21.86
C ARG A 116 -24.37 0.86 22.77
N GLY A 117 -25.52 0.47 22.23
CA GLY A 117 -26.77 0.34 22.97
C GLY A 117 -26.88 -0.90 23.88
N LYS A 118 -25.98 -1.89 23.72
CA LYS A 118 -26.05 -3.13 24.49
C LYS A 118 -25.45 -2.96 25.90
N LYS A 119 -26.14 -3.51 26.93
CA LYS A 119 -25.70 -3.45 28.34
C LYS A 119 -24.26 -3.97 28.58
N LEU A 120 -23.82 -4.95 27.79
CA LEU A 120 -22.46 -5.52 27.84
C LEU A 120 -21.37 -4.48 27.60
N PHE A 121 -21.66 -3.43 26.84
CA PHE A 121 -20.71 -2.38 26.47
C PHE A 121 -21.02 -1.04 27.15
N SER A 122 -21.90 -1.01 28.17
CA SER A 122 -22.34 0.22 28.85
C SER A 122 -21.27 0.86 29.75
N ASN A 123 -20.20 0.12 30.10
CA ASN A 123 -19.13 0.67 30.92
C ASN A 123 -18.23 1.62 30.11
N LYS A 124 -18.48 2.93 30.27
CA LYS A 124 -17.76 4.02 29.58
C LYS A 124 -16.24 4.05 29.81
N LYS A 125 -15.75 3.37 30.86
CA LYS A 125 -14.31 3.26 31.16
C LYS A 125 -13.66 2.02 30.53
N SER A 126 -14.43 1.14 29.91
CA SER A 126 -13.90 -0.07 29.31
C SER A 126 -13.25 0.23 27.96
N TYR A 127 -12.18 -0.52 27.66
CA TYR A 127 -11.53 -0.50 26.34
C TYR A 127 -12.55 -0.80 25.21
N SER A 128 -13.41 -1.79 25.43
CA SER A 128 -14.43 -2.18 24.44
C SER A 128 -15.39 -1.04 24.08
N TYR A 129 -15.86 -0.26 25.08
CA TYR A 129 -16.70 0.90 24.83
C TYR A 129 -15.97 1.96 24.02
N ASN A 130 -14.73 2.31 24.37
CA ASN A 130 -13.93 3.30 23.67
C ASN A 130 -13.60 2.85 22.25
N ASN A 131 -13.35 1.55 22.05
CA ASN A 131 -13.11 0.99 20.71
C ASN A 131 -14.35 1.10 19.83
N ILE A 132 -15.55 0.80 20.34
CA ILE A 132 -16.81 0.96 19.59
C ILE A 132 -17.05 2.42 19.22
N LEU A 133 -16.81 3.36 20.14
CA LEU A 133 -16.94 4.79 19.85
C LEU A 133 -15.98 5.23 18.75
N LYS A 134 -14.71 4.82 18.86
CA LYS A 134 -13.71 5.14 17.86
C LYS A 134 -14.05 4.53 16.50
N THR A 135 -14.52 3.29 16.48
CA THR A 135 -14.97 2.62 15.26
C THR A 135 -16.10 3.38 14.61
N ALA A 136 -17.13 3.79 15.37
CA ALA A 136 -18.23 4.59 14.84
C ALA A 136 -17.75 5.93 14.29
N GLU A 137 -16.84 6.62 14.99
CA GLU A 137 -16.25 7.88 14.54
C GLU A 137 -15.43 7.71 13.25
N ASP A 138 -14.57 6.68 13.19
CA ASP A 138 -13.72 6.42 12.01
C ASP A 138 -14.56 6.06 10.79
N TYR A 139 -15.60 5.21 10.94
CA TYR A 139 -16.51 4.89 9.83
C TYR A 139 -17.40 6.07 9.43
N SER A 140 -17.82 6.93 10.34
CA SER A 140 -18.56 8.13 9.99
C SER A 140 -17.76 9.11 9.14
N ARG A 141 -16.45 9.20 9.36
CA ARG A 141 -15.55 10.05 8.56
C ARG A 141 -15.40 9.58 7.13
N ILE A 142 -15.48 8.26 6.89
CA ILE A 142 -15.32 7.67 5.55
C ILE A 142 -16.65 7.41 4.84
N ALA A 143 -17.79 7.55 5.52
CA ALA A 143 -19.10 7.32 4.92
C ALA A 143 -19.39 8.27 3.75
N ASP A 144 -18.93 9.52 3.85
CA ASP A 144 -19.13 10.56 2.82
C ASP A 144 -17.99 10.64 1.80
N VAL A 145 -17.02 9.71 1.85
CA VAL A 145 -15.89 9.73 0.92
C VAL A 145 -16.36 9.34 -0.47
N LYS A 146 -16.13 10.22 -1.45
CA LYS A 146 -16.39 9.92 -2.86
C LYS A 146 -15.39 8.87 -3.35
N VAL A 147 -15.90 7.68 -3.62
CA VAL A 147 -15.13 6.59 -4.22
C VAL A 147 -14.99 6.83 -5.71
N VAL A 148 -13.81 6.62 -6.27
CA VAL A 148 -13.53 6.83 -7.70
C VAL A 148 -12.77 5.62 -8.25
N LEU A 149 -13.14 5.19 -9.44
CA LEU A 149 -12.40 4.14 -10.16
C LEU A 149 -11.09 4.74 -10.71
N VAL A 150 -9.95 4.31 -10.17
CA VAL A 150 -8.61 4.77 -10.59
C VAL A 150 -7.84 3.61 -11.22
N ASN A 151 -6.98 3.92 -12.18
CA ASN A 151 -6.00 2.94 -12.69
C ASN A 151 -4.88 2.78 -11.66
N ASP A 152 -4.97 1.74 -10.85
CA ASP A 152 -4.03 1.39 -9.78
C ASP A 152 -3.13 0.21 -10.12
N MET A 153 -3.09 -0.20 -11.39
CA MET A 153 -2.34 -1.38 -11.83
C MET A 153 -0.87 -1.32 -11.42
N CYS A 154 -0.24 -0.15 -11.50
CA CYS A 154 1.16 0.02 -11.07
C CYS A 154 1.32 -0.18 -9.56
N ILE A 155 0.38 0.34 -8.76
CA ILE A 155 0.42 0.23 -7.29
C ILE A 155 0.19 -1.23 -6.88
N GLU A 156 -0.82 -1.87 -7.45
CA GLU A 156 -1.15 -3.27 -7.18
C GLU A 156 0.02 -4.20 -7.53
N LYS A 157 0.63 -4.01 -8.71
CA LYS A 157 1.83 -4.73 -9.12
C LYS A 157 3.02 -4.52 -8.19
N THR A 158 3.18 -3.31 -7.65
CA THR A 158 4.22 -3.01 -6.68
C THR A 158 3.97 -3.69 -5.34
N ILE A 159 2.72 -3.74 -4.88
CA ILE A 159 2.33 -4.41 -3.63
C ILE A 159 2.46 -5.93 -3.74
N GLU A 160 2.09 -6.50 -4.88
CA GLU A 160 2.24 -7.93 -5.15
C GLU A 160 3.72 -8.36 -5.24
N TYR A 161 4.63 -7.40 -5.40
CA TYR A 161 6.05 -7.66 -5.54
C TYR A 161 6.70 -8.06 -4.21
N LYS A 162 6.80 -9.35 -4.00
CA LYS A 162 7.29 -9.96 -2.74
C LYS A 162 8.72 -9.58 -2.35
N TYR A 163 9.56 -9.27 -3.33
CA TYR A 163 10.99 -9.00 -3.10
C TYR A 163 11.27 -7.62 -2.48
N THR A 164 10.31 -6.70 -2.48
CA THR A 164 10.46 -5.38 -1.84
C THR A 164 10.80 -5.52 -0.35
N TYR A 165 10.20 -6.49 0.34
CA TYR A 165 10.45 -6.75 1.77
C TYR A 165 11.88 -7.23 2.02
N TYR A 166 12.43 -8.07 1.14
CA TYR A 166 13.82 -8.53 1.24
C TYR A 166 14.80 -7.38 1.03
N LEU A 167 14.53 -6.51 0.07
CA LEU A 167 15.37 -5.33 -0.14
C LEU A 167 15.35 -4.41 1.08
N LEU A 168 14.17 -4.15 1.65
CA LEU A 168 14.03 -3.33 2.84
C LEU A 168 14.81 -3.94 4.00
N ALA A 169 14.75 -5.25 4.19
CA ALA A 169 15.53 -5.96 5.20
C ALA A 169 17.04 -5.80 4.98
N VAL A 170 17.51 -5.94 3.73
CA VAL A 170 18.92 -5.74 3.40
C VAL A 170 19.37 -4.30 3.66
N CYS A 171 18.56 -3.31 3.27
CA CYS A 171 18.84 -1.90 3.55
C CYS A 171 18.92 -1.63 5.07
N MET A 172 18.01 -2.21 5.86
CA MET A 172 18.03 -2.09 7.32
C MET A 172 19.30 -2.71 7.92
N ILE A 173 19.70 -3.92 7.47
CA ILE A 173 20.92 -4.58 7.93
C ILE A 173 22.14 -3.72 7.63
N VAL A 174 22.26 -3.15 6.43
CA VAL A 174 23.36 -2.27 6.04
C VAL A 174 23.40 -1.02 6.93
N MET A 175 22.25 -0.39 7.19
CA MET A 175 22.18 0.77 8.07
C MET A 175 22.59 0.44 9.50
N ILE A 176 22.10 -0.67 10.03
CA ILE A 176 22.47 -1.17 11.37
C ILE A 176 23.98 -1.42 11.44
N TYR A 177 24.55 -2.08 10.43
CA TYR A 177 25.98 -2.36 10.37
C TYR A 177 26.83 -1.07 10.40
N GLU A 178 26.49 -0.06 9.63
CA GLU A 178 27.21 1.22 9.65
C GLU A 178 27.08 1.94 11.01
N CYS A 179 25.92 1.87 11.66
CA CYS A 179 25.74 2.41 13.01
C CYS A 179 26.61 1.67 14.04
N PHE A 180 26.71 0.35 13.97
CA PHE A 180 27.57 -0.43 14.87
C PHE A 180 29.04 -0.15 14.63
N LYS A 181 29.45 0.01 13.39
CA LYS A 181 30.83 0.35 13.04
C LYS A 181 31.26 1.73 13.58
N GLU A 182 30.37 2.71 13.60
CA GLU A 182 30.62 4.00 14.24
C GLU A 182 30.80 3.85 15.76
N ARG A 183 30.04 2.93 16.37
CA ARG A 183 30.16 2.61 17.80
C ARG A 183 31.48 1.95 18.14
N ASP A 184 31.94 0.99 17.34
CA ASP A 184 33.19 0.26 17.55
C ASP A 184 34.42 1.17 17.38
N ASN A 185 34.33 2.19 16.53
CA ASN A 185 35.39 3.18 16.34
C ASN A 185 35.55 4.18 17.50
N GLY A 186 34.82 4.01 18.62
CA GLY A 186 34.88 4.89 19.79
C GLY A 186 34.24 6.28 19.58
N MET A 187 33.79 6.59 18.39
CA MET A 187 33.14 7.87 18.05
C MET A 187 31.86 8.10 18.88
N TRP A 188 31.14 7.04 19.20
CA TRP A 188 29.97 7.08 20.06
C TRP A 188 30.28 7.66 21.45
N GLN A 189 31.39 7.26 22.04
CA GLN A 189 31.84 7.75 23.36
C GLN A 189 32.19 9.24 23.30
N ILE A 190 32.84 9.69 22.22
CA ILE A 190 33.20 11.09 22.02
C ILE A 190 31.96 11.97 21.83
N VAL A 191 31.01 11.49 21.01
CA VAL A 191 29.73 12.20 20.80
C VAL A 191 28.92 12.29 22.09
N HIS A 192 28.83 11.21 22.87
CA HIS A 192 28.11 11.21 24.14
C HIS A 192 28.81 11.96 25.27
N SER A 193 30.13 12.09 25.22
CA SER A 193 30.89 12.88 26.21
C SER A 193 30.80 14.38 25.97
N SER A 194 30.50 14.83 24.75
CA SER A 194 30.31 16.23 24.42
C SER A 194 28.92 16.73 24.85
N LYS A 195 28.86 17.96 25.39
CA LYS A 195 27.61 18.59 25.83
C LYS A 195 26.58 18.71 24.70
N SER A 196 27.03 18.97 23.47
CA SER A 196 26.19 19.07 22.28
C SER A 196 25.75 17.70 21.78
N GLY A 197 26.58 16.66 21.92
CA GLY A 197 26.26 15.29 21.50
C GLY A 197 25.15 14.66 22.35
N ARG A 198 25.11 14.93 23.67
CA ARG A 198 24.00 14.48 24.53
C ARG A 198 22.67 15.09 24.10
N THR A 199 22.66 16.41 23.79
CA THR A 199 21.45 17.09 23.35
C THR A 199 20.90 16.50 22.05
N VAL A 200 21.75 16.19 21.07
CA VAL A 200 21.37 15.56 19.81
C VAL A 200 20.81 14.15 20.04
N SER A 201 21.44 13.36 20.91
CA SER A 201 20.97 12.01 21.25
C SER A 201 19.59 12.02 21.92
N TYR A 202 19.34 12.98 22.81
CA TYR A 202 18.03 13.14 23.46
C TYR A 202 16.94 13.63 22.51
N THR A 203 17.27 14.51 21.56
CA THR A 203 16.29 14.97 20.56
C THR A 203 15.90 13.86 19.60
N HIS A 204 16.83 12.97 19.22
CA HIS A 204 16.53 11.79 18.41
C HIS A 204 15.63 10.78 19.13
N LEU A 205 15.87 10.52 20.41
CA LEU A 205 15.01 9.62 21.20
C LEU A 205 13.59 10.20 21.40
N ARG A 206 13.47 11.51 21.62
CA ARG A 206 12.18 12.16 21.84
C ARG A 206 11.34 12.34 20.56
N ALA A 207 11.96 12.31 19.39
CA ALA A 207 11.27 12.35 18.10
C ALA A 207 10.61 10.99 17.73
N HIS A 208 10.92 9.93 18.49
CA HIS A 208 10.38 8.58 18.29
C HIS A 208 9.42 8.11 19.39
N GLU A 209 9.15 8.96 20.40
CA GLU A 209 8.04 8.78 21.36
C GLU A 209 6.80 9.56 20.91
#